data_388a9d276207503c4d9e1b59c527e5b7
#
_entry.id   388a9d276207503c4d9e1b59c527e5b7
#
_cell.length_a   1.000
_cell.length_b   1.000
_cell.length_c   1.000
_cell.angle_alpha   90.00
_cell.angle_beta   90.00
_cell.angle_gamma   90.00
#
_symmetry.space_group_name_H-M   'P 1'
#
loop_
_entity.id
_entity.type
_entity.pdbx_description
1 polymer ?
#
loop_
_entity_poly.entity_id
_entity_poly.type
_entity_poly.pdbx_seq_one_letter_code
_entity_poly.pdbx_strand_id
1 'polypeptide(L)'
;TFETATRNTLDLASIPLLKTMSHLPIIVDPSHATGRRWMVESMAMAAIAAGADGIMCEVHNDPEHAWCDGAESITPETFEHMMGDLRKLAPIVGREI
;
A
#
# COMPACT_ATOMS: atom_id res chain seq x y z
N THR A 1 -16.72 11.07 9.48
CA THR A 1 -15.96 11.31 8.26
C THR A 1 -14.98 10.17 7.99
N PHE A 2 -14.43 10.12 6.81
CA PHE A 2 -13.44 9.10 6.45
C PHE A 2 -12.20 9.14 7.33
N GLU A 3 -11.78 10.31 7.75
CA GLU A 3 -10.56 10.50 8.51
C GLU A 3 -10.61 9.85 9.88
N THR A 4 -11.80 9.65 10.44
CA THR A 4 -11.94 8.97 11.73
C THR A 4 -11.88 7.46 11.61
N ALA A 5 -12.04 6.90 10.40
CA ALA A 5 -12.01 5.46 10.17
C ALA A 5 -10.59 4.93 9.94
N THR A 6 -9.62 5.79 9.67
CA THR A 6 -8.24 5.41 9.43
C THR A 6 -7.31 6.10 10.41
N ARG A 7 -6.16 5.46 10.64
CA ARG A 7 -5.13 6.00 11.53
C ARG A 7 -4.51 7.26 10.94
N ASN A 8 -4.26 7.25 9.64
CA ASN A 8 -3.76 8.39 8.88
C ASN A 8 -4.40 8.34 7.49
N THR A 9 -4.62 9.52 6.91
CA THR A 9 -5.14 9.61 5.55
C THR A 9 -4.00 9.47 4.54
N LEU A 10 -4.14 8.53 3.62
CA LEU A 10 -3.17 8.37 2.54
C LEU A 10 -3.50 9.36 1.42
N ASP A 11 -2.60 10.30 1.18
CA ASP A 11 -2.77 11.31 0.13
C ASP A 11 -2.20 10.80 -1.19
N LEU A 12 -3.04 10.15 -1.99
CA LEU A 12 -2.66 9.60 -3.28
C LEU A 12 -2.33 10.69 -4.31
N ALA A 13 -2.91 11.86 -4.18
CA ALA A 13 -2.68 12.96 -5.11
C ALA A 13 -1.26 13.51 -5.02
N SER A 14 -0.60 13.33 -3.87
CA SER A 14 0.79 13.77 -3.72
C SER A 14 1.75 12.97 -4.59
N ILE A 15 1.41 11.74 -4.96
CA ILE A 15 2.30 10.86 -5.73
C ILE A 15 2.62 11.43 -7.11
N PRO A 16 1.62 11.72 -7.98
CA PRO A 16 1.93 12.30 -9.27
C PRO A 16 2.58 13.69 -9.16
N LEU A 17 2.21 14.46 -8.14
CA LEU A 17 2.82 15.76 -7.92
C LEU A 17 4.32 15.63 -7.60
N LEU A 18 4.68 14.75 -6.68
CA LEU A 18 6.08 14.50 -6.32
C LEU A 18 6.89 13.96 -7.50
N LYS A 19 6.28 13.17 -8.38
CA LYS A 19 6.94 12.65 -9.57
C LYS A 19 7.32 13.76 -10.54
N THR A 20 6.62 14.89 -10.53
CA THR A 20 6.99 16.07 -11.36
C THR A 20 8.11 16.88 -10.73
N MET A 21 8.32 16.77 -9.41
CA MET A 21 9.28 17.60 -8.67
C MET A 21 10.61 16.90 -8.43
N SER A 22 10.67 15.59 -8.58
CA SER A 22 11.85 14.79 -8.26
C SER A 22 11.96 13.57 -9.19
N HIS A 23 13.19 13.13 -9.44
CA HIS A 23 13.46 11.89 -10.16
C HIS A 23 13.60 10.69 -9.21
N LEU A 24 13.49 10.92 -7.90
CA LEU A 24 13.65 9.85 -6.91
C LEU A 24 12.44 8.91 -6.90
N PRO A 25 12.64 7.64 -6.57
CA PRO A 25 11.53 6.70 -6.41
C PRO A 25 10.61 7.10 -5.25
N ILE A 26 9.34 6.81 -5.40
CA ILE A 26 8.34 7.05 -4.35
C ILE A 26 7.84 5.70 -3.86
N ILE A 27 8.05 5.44 -2.57
CA ILE A 27 7.58 4.24 -1.89
C ILE A 27 6.40 4.63 -1.00
N VAL A 28 5.31 3.89 -1.11
CA VAL A 28 4.10 4.14 -0.33
C VAL A 28 3.92 3.02 0.69
N ASP A 29 3.57 3.40 1.91
CA ASP A 29 3.28 2.49 3.01
C ASP A 29 1.78 2.52 3.31
N PRO A 30 0.98 1.66 2.67
CA PRO A 30 -0.45 1.60 2.95
C PRO A 30 -0.77 1.02 4.32
N SER A 31 0.14 0.21 4.89
CA SER A 31 -0.06 -0.38 6.21
C SER A 31 -0.15 0.69 7.28
N HIS A 32 0.87 1.54 7.38
CA HIS A 32 0.92 2.59 8.40
C HIS A 32 -0.03 3.74 8.09
N ALA A 33 -0.22 4.08 6.81
CA ALA A 33 -1.08 5.19 6.42
C ALA A 33 -2.54 4.93 6.79
N THR A 34 -3.05 3.72 6.56
CA THR A 34 -4.44 3.38 6.83
C THR A 34 -4.68 2.87 8.25
N GLY A 35 -3.70 2.20 8.83
CA GLY A 35 -3.81 1.56 10.14
C GLY A 35 -4.77 0.37 10.17
N ARG A 36 -5.23 -0.11 9.02
CA ARG A 36 -6.21 -1.17 8.90
C ARG A 36 -5.78 -2.20 7.85
N ARG A 37 -5.61 -3.47 8.27
CA ARG A 37 -5.13 -4.52 7.37
C ARG A 37 -6.04 -4.76 6.16
N TRP A 38 -7.35 -4.62 6.33
CA TRP A 38 -8.29 -4.87 5.24
C TRP A 38 -8.23 -3.83 4.12
N MET A 39 -7.58 -2.69 4.39
CA MET A 39 -7.41 -1.62 3.41
C MET A 39 -6.08 -1.69 2.65
N VAL A 40 -5.15 -2.54 3.11
CA VAL A 40 -3.79 -2.55 2.58
C VAL A 40 -3.75 -2.86 1.09
N GLU A 41 -4.44 -3.90 0.64
CA GLU A 41 -4.41 -4.28 -0.77
C GLU A 41 -4.99 -3.20 -1.66
N SER A 42 -6.17 -2.67 -1.32
CA SER A 42 -6.81 -1.61 -2.11
C SER A 42 -5.92 -0.38 -2.22
N MET A 43 -5.30 0.03 -1.12
CA MET A 43 -4.44 1.20 -1.11
C MET A 43 -3.12 0.95 -1.81
N ALA A 44 -2.59 -0.26 -1.76
CA ALA A 44 -1.41 -0.64 -2.52
C ALA A 44 -1.68 -0.54 -4.02
N MET A 45 -2.81 -1.08 -4.47
CA MET A 45 -3.22 -0.99 -5.88
C MET A 45 -3.45 0.45 -6.31
N ALA A 46 -4.12 1.24 -5.49
CA ALA A 46 -4.36 2.66 -5.78
C ALA A 46 -3.04 3.45 -5.85
N ALA A 47 -2.09 3.16 -4.98
CA ALA A 47 -0.78 3.82 -4.97
C ALA A 47 0.00 3.51 -6.26
N ILE A 48 0.03 2.26 -6.69
CA ILE A 48 0.69 1.87 -7.94
C ILE A 48 -0.02 2.53 -9.14
N ALA A 49 -1.35 2.55 -9.15
CA ALA A 49 -2.11 3.22 -10.19
C ALA A 49 -1.83 4.73 -10.24
N ALA A 50 -1.58 5.35 -9.09
CA ALA A 50 -1.24 6.77 -9.01
C ALA A 50 0.22 7.07 -9.42
N GLY A 51 1.05 6.04 -9.58
CA GLY A 51 2.42 6.20 -10.07
C GLY A 51 3.52 5.92 -9.06
N ALA A 52 3.21 5.35 -7.89
CA ALA A 52 4.22 4.95 -6.93
C ALA A 52 5.16 3.90 -7.53
N ASP A 53 6.42 3.95 -7.14
CA ASP A 53 7.44 3.03 -7.63
C ASP A 53 7.52 1.75 -6.80
N GLY A 54 7.03 1.78 -5.57
CA GLY A 54 7.02 0.61 -4.71
C GLY A 54 6.07 0.75 -3.54
N ILE A 55 5.89 -0.36 -2.85
CA ILE A 55 5.00 -0.49 -1.69
C ILE A 55 5.82 -1.08 -0.54
N MET A 56 5.58 -0.55 0.65
CA MET A 56 6.08 -1.10 1.90
C MET A 56 4.88 -1.55 2.72
N CYS A 57 4.85 -2.79 3.16
CA CYS A 57 3.76 -3.29 4.00
C CYS A 57 4.28 -4.24 5.06
N GLU A 58 3.52 -4.34 6.15
CA GLU A 58 3.80 -5.25 7.24
C GLU A 58 3.14 -6.60 6.97
N VAL A 59 3.94 -7.67 7.04
CA VAL A 59 3.44 -9.04 6.86
C VAL A 59 3.76 -9.84 8.11
N HIS A 60 2.77 -10.58 8.60
CA HIS A 60 2.93 -11.41 9.79
C HIS A 60 2.07 -12.67 9.65
N ASN A 61 2.62 -13.82 10.05
CA ASN A 61 1.89 -15.09 9.98
C ASN A 61 0.78 -15.19 11.02
N ASP A 62 0.81 -14.35 12.06
CA ASP A 62 -0.23 -14.27 13.10
C ASP A 62 -0.39 -12.80 13.51
N PRO A 63 -1.07 -11.96 12.69
CA PRO A 63 -1.17 -10.52 12.95
C PRO A 63 -1.83 -10.18 14.28
N GLU A 64 -2.76 -11.01 14.76
CA GLU A 64 -3.46 -10.75 16.02
C GLU A 64 -2.54 -10.85 17.23
N HIS A 65 -1.43 -11.60 17.11
CA HIS A 65 -0.45 -11.78 18.17
C HIS A 65 0.87 -11.05 17.88
N ALA A 66 0.91 -10.19 16.86
CA ALA A 66 2.08 -9.40 16.55
C ALA A 66 2.36 -8.40 17.69
N TRP A 67 3.65 -8.21 18.00
CA TRP A 67 4.07 -7.32 19.07
C TRP A 67 3.85 -5.84 18.74
N CYS A 68 3.89 -5.50 17.46
CA CYS A 68 3.60 -4.16 16.99
C CYS A 68 2.92 -4.22 15.63
N ASP A 69 2.17 -3.17 15.29
CA ASP A 69 1.53 -3.00 14.00
C ASP A 69 0.63 -4.18 13.57
N GLY A 70 0.11 -4.96 14.55
CA GLY A 70 -0.74 -6.11 14.26
C GLY A 70 -2.01 -5.75 13.50
N ALA A 71 -2.62 -4.60 13.84
CA ALA A 71 -3.84 -4.14 13.18
C ALA A 71 -3.64 -3.81 11.70
N GLU A 72 -2.42 -3.51 11.29
CA GLU A 72 -2.03 -3.11 9.95
C GLU A 72 -1.40 -4.25 9.15
N SER A 73 -0.90 -5.29 9.85
CA SER A 73 -0.19 -6.39 9.23
C SER A 73 -1.14 -7.31 8.47
N ILE A 74 -0.71 -7.75 7.30
CA ILE A 74 -1.42 -8.74 6.51
C ILE A 74 -0.74 -10.11 6.66
N THR A 75 -1.47 -11.16 6.33
CA THR A 75 -0.90 -12.51 6.35
C THR A 75 -0.08 -12.78 5.10
N PRO A 76 0.82 -13.80 5.11
CA PRO A 76 1.52 -14.20 3.88
C PRO A 76 0.58 -14.55 2.74
N GLU A 77 -0.57 -15.17 3.02
CA GLU A 77 -1.56 -15.53 2.01
C GLU A 77 -2.19 -14.29 1.38
N THR A 78 -2.53 -13.30 2.20
CA THR A 78 -3.05 -12.02 1.71
C THR A 78 -2.00 -11.28 0.89
N PHE A 79 -0.75 -11.31 1.33
CA PHE A 79 0.37 -10.71 0.59
C PHE A 79 0.53 -11.36 -0.78
N GLU A 80 0.47 -12.68 -0.86
CA GLU A 80 0.57 -13.39 -2.13
C GLU A 80 -0.56 -13.02 -3.08
N HIS A 81 -1.79 -12.94 -2.56
CA HIS A 81 -2.95 -12.51 -3.34
C HIS A 81 -2.75 -11.07 -3.85
N MET A 82 -2.32 -10.18 -2.98
CA MET A 82 -2.04 -8.79 -3.34
C MET A 82 -0.98 -8.69 -4.46
N MET A 83 0.11 -9.46 -4.34
CA MET A 83 1.15 -9.48 -5.36
C MET A 83 0.64 -9.98 -6.69
N GLY A 84 -0.26 -10.97 -6.69
CA GLY A 84 -0.92 -11.43 -7.91
C GLY A 84 -1.69 -10.33 -8.60
N ASP A 85 -2.47 -9.57 -7.85
CA ASP A 85 -3.23 -8.44 -8.37
C ASP A 85 -2.34 -7.30 -8.84
N LEU A 86 -1.26 -7.00 -8.10
CA LEU A 86 -0.31 -5.96 -8.52
C LEU A 86 0.40 -6.33 -9.82
N ARG A 87 0.70 -7.61 -10.04
CA ARG A 87 1.30 -8.07 -11.30
C ARG A 87 0.36 -7.90 -12.49
N LYS A 88 -0.95 -8.00 -12.26
CA LYS A 88 -1.96 -7.74 -13.31
C LYS A 88 -2.11 -6.24 -13.57
N LEU A 89 -2.04 -5.43 -12.53
CA LEU A 89 -2.19 -3.98 -12.62
C LEU A 89 -0.96 -3.32 -13.27
N ALA A 90 0.23 -3.76 -12.92
CA ALA A 90 1.48 -3.11 -13.33
C ALA A 90 1.56 -2.83 -14.84
N PRO A 91 1.29 -3.79 -15.73
CA PRO A 91 1.33 -3.52 -17.17
C PRO A 91 0.32 -2.48 -17.62
N ILE A 92 -0.85 -2.42 -16.96
CA ILE A 92 -1.90 -1.47 -17.30
C ILE A 92 -1.41 -0.03 -17.11
N VAL A 93 -0.56 0.20 -16.12
CA VAL A 93 -0.02 1.52 -15.80
C VAL A 93 1.43 1.68 -16.29
N GLY A 94 1.89 0.80 -17.19
CA GLY A 94 3.21 0.90 -17.81
C GLY A 94 4.37 0.45 -16.91
N ARG A 95 4.11 -0.44 -15.98
CA ARG A 95 5.11 -0.95 -15.03
C ARG A 95 5.32 -2.44 -15.16
N GLU A 96 6.38 -2.94 -14.53
CA GLU A 96 6.70 -4.36 -14.41
C GLU A 96 6.95 -4.72 -12.96
N ILE A 97 6.59 -5.92 -12.61
CA ILE A 97 6.92 -6.50 -11.30
C ILE A 97 7.53 -7.86 -11.53
#